data_46f54331a1f504a6ff1168af28664193
#
_entry.id   46f54331a1f504a6ff1168af28664193
#
_cell.length_a   1.000
_cell.length_b   1.000
_cell.length_c   1.000
_cell.angle_alpha   90.00
_cell.angle_beta   90.00
_cell.angle_gamma   90.00
#
_symmetry.space_group_name_H-M   'P 1'
#
loop_
_entity.id
_entity.type
_entity.pdbx_description
1 polymer ?
#
loop_
_entity_poly.entity_id
_entity_poly.type
_entity_poly.pdbx_seq_one_letter_code
_entity_poly.pdbx_strand_id
1 'polypeptide(L)'
;SCEEYYNGAAWKKINNVAIPFYFKTIAFTGNGATQSITGFGFQPDFVWIKSTSGNTYSHVLTDSTRGTNSQIYSNDSGAATSNANNVTSFDSDGFSVGSNTNSNASAANYLAYCWKANGGTTSSNSDGSITSTVQANTAAGFSIVKWIGTQVNDSIGHGLNSAPELLI
;
A
#
# COMPACT_ATOMS: atom_id res chain seq x y z
N SER A 1 15.18 7.95 25.45
CA SER A 1 16.53 8.39 25.76
C SER A 1 16.99 9.33 24.65
N CYS A 2 17.41 10.55 25.00
CA CYS A 2 18.05 11.45 24.04
C CYS A 2 19.47 10.96 23.84
N GLU A 3 19.81 10.51 22.65
CA GLU A 3 21.19 10.25 22.29
C GLU A 3 21.89 11.59 21.98
N GLU A 4 23.10 11.77 22.47
CA GLU A 4 23.94 12.93 22.24
C GLU A 4 25.24 12.48 21.57
N TYR A 5 25.80 13.30 20.69
CA TYR A 5 27.12 13.08 20.15
C TYR A 5 28.04 14.27 20.45
N TYR A 6 29.33 14.01 20.64
CA TYR A 6 30.35 15.02 20.87
C TYR A 6 31.01 15.44 19.54
N ASN A 7 30.93 16.72 19.17
CA ASN A 7 31.47 17.24 17.91
C ASN A 7 32.88 17.82 18.02
N GLY A 8 33.61 17.54 19.12
CA GLY A 8 34.93 18.10 19.41
C GLY A 8 34.92 19.42 20.21
N ALA A 9 33.77 20.07 20.35
CA ALA A 9 33.62 21.33 21.08
C ALA A 9 32.48 21.29 22.11
N ALA A 10 31.41 20.56 21.86
CA ALA A 10 30.26 20.42 22.75
C ALA A 10 29.49 19.15 22.47
N TRP A 11 28.73 18.67 23.44
CA TRP A 11 27.70 17.65 23.27
C TRP A 11 26.51 18.25 22.51
N LYS A 12 26.09 17.57 21.45
CA LYS A 12 24.93 17.92 20.64
C LYS A 12 23.84 16.88 20.84
N LYS A 13 22.61 17.33 21.08
CA LYS A 13 21.45 16.44 21.04
C LYS A 13 21.27 15.95 19.59
N ILE A 14 21.21 14.64 19.42
CA ILE A 14 20.67 14.05 18.20
C ILE A 14 19.17 14.32 18.27
N ASN A 15 18.68 15.29 17.51
CA ASN A 15 17.27 15.42 17.29
C ASN A 15 16.84 14.14 16.59
N ASN A 16 16.12 13.27 17.32
CA ASN A 16 15.50 12.09 16.76
C ASN A 16 14.39 12.56 15.84
N VAL A 17 14.76 13.00 14.62
CA VAL A 17 13.81 13.22 13.56
C VAL A 17 13.29 11.84 13.22
N ALA A 18 12.06 11.56 13.61
CA ALA A 18 11.41 10.31 13.24
C ALA A 18 11.48 10.19 11.72
N ILE A 19 12.27 9.24 11.22
CA ILE A 19 12.33 8.95 9.79
C ILE A 19 10.95 8.39 9.44
N PRO A 20 10.17 9.05 8.57
CA PRO A 20 8.86 8.57 8.22
C PRO A 20 8.98 7.23 7.51
N PHE A 21 8.23 6.24 7.97
CA PHE A 21 8.10 4.96 7.28
C PHE A 21 7.07 5.10 6.16
N TYR A 22 7.45 4.62 4.96
CA TYR A 22 6.58 4.62 3.79
C TYR A 22 6.26 3.21 3.29
N PHE A 23 6.93 2.21 3.84
CA PHE A 23 6.73 0.79 3.57
C PHE A 23 6.89 -0.01 4.84
N LYS A 24 6.00 -0.97 5.06
CA LYS A 24 6.10 -1.92 6.17
C LYS A 24 5.42 -3.24 5.81
N THR A 25 5.96 -4.33 6.36
CA THR A 25 5.32 -5.65 6.33
C THR A 25 4.87 -6.04 7.72
N ILE A 26 3.70 -6.68 7.81
CA ILE A 26 3.18 -7.24 9.07
C ILE A 26 2.64 -8.64 8.81
N ALA A 27 3.02 -9.59 9.67
CA ALA A 27 2.40 -10.90 9.74
C ALA A 27 1.24 -10.87 10.74
N PHE A 28 0.13 -11.54 10.40
CA PHE A 28 -1.02 -11.66 11.29
C PHE A 28 -1.73 -13.00 11.10
N THR A 29 -2.52 -13.41 12.09
CA THR A 29 -3.38 -14.58 12.00
C THR A 29 -4.82 -14.13 11.77
N GLY A 30 -5.47 -14.71 10.77
CA GLY A 30 -6.86 -14.43 10.44
C GLY A 30 -7.82 -14.94 11.52
N ASN A 31 -8.92 -14.21 11.72
CA ASN A 31 -9.97 -14.59 12.68
C ASN A 31 -11.31 -14.95 12.02
N GLY A 32 -11.44 -14.83 10.70
CA GLY A 32 -12.66 -15.11 9.95
C GLY A 32 -13.79 -14.08 10.15
N ALA A 33 -13.50 -12.96 10.81
CA ALA A 33 -14.44 -11.87 11.09
C ALA A 33 -13.75 -10.51 10.85
N THR A 34 -14.39 -9.40 11.19
CA THR A 34 -13.73 -8.09 11.10
C THR A 34 -12.53 -8.03 12.04
N GLN A 35 -11.39 -7.58 11.51
CA GLN A 35 -10.12 -7.45 12.26
C GLN A 35 -9.36 -6.22 11.79
N SER A 36 -8.83 -5.43 12.75
CA SER A 36 -7.92 -4.31 12.46
C SER A 36 -6.47 -4.76 12.63
N ILE A 37 -5.64 -4.47 11.63
CA ILE A 37 -4.20 -4.74 11.60
C ILE A 37 -3.47 -3.41 11.75
N THR A 38 -2.82 -3.21 12.89
CA THR A 38 -2.24 -1.93 13.31
C THR A 38 -0.74 -2.01 13.52
N GLY A 39 -0.10 -0.90 13.84
CA GLY A 39 1.33 -0.81 14.14
C GLY A 39 2.18 -0.45 12.94
N PHE A 40 1.60 0.18 11.91
CA PHE A 40 2.33 0.64 10.73
C PHE A 40 3.05 1.97 10.97
N GLY A 41 2.49 2.85 11.82
CA GLY A 41 2.96 4.22 12.00
C GLY A 41 2.53 5.15 10.86
N PHE A 42 1.70 4.67 9.94
CA PHE A 42 1.12 5.42 8.82
C PHE A 42 -0.15 4.75 8.31
N GLN A 43 -0.97 5.51 7.59
CA GLN A 43 -2.06 4.97 6.79
C GLN A 43 -1.47 4.37 5.51
N PRO A 44 -1.67 3.05 5.25
CA PRO A 44 -1.32 2.48 3.96
C PRO A 44 -2.27 2.95 2.86
N ASP A 45 -1.75 3.10 1.66
CA ASP A 45 -2.52 3.42 0.46
C ASP A 45 -2.55 2.26 -0.54
N PHE A 46 -1.61 1.33 -0.41
CA PHE A 46 -1.60 0.07 -1.13
C PHE A 46 -1.33 -1.07 -0.15
N VAL A 47 -2.19 -2.08 -0.18
CA VAL A 47 -2.13 -3.27 0.69
C VAL A 47 -2.14 -4.51 -0.20
N TRP A 48 -1.09 -5.30 -0.09
CA TRP A 48 -0.97 -6.61 -0.71
C TRP A 48 -0.94 -7.68 0.38
N ILE A 49 -1.95 -8.54 0.41
CA ILE A 49 -2.09 -9.61 1.41
C ILE A 49 -1.88 -10.96 0.74
N LYS A 50 -1.09 -11.82 1.39
CA LYS A 50 -0.88 -13.22 0.98
C LYS A 50 -0.95 -14.15 2.19
N SER A 51 -1.76 -15.23 2.08
CA SER A 51 -1.72 -16.33 3.04
C SER A 51 -0.38 -17.08 2.98
N THR A 52 0.19 -17.37 4.15
CA THR A 52 1.41 -18.16 4.33
C THR A 52 1.14 -19.56 4.87
N SER A 53 -0.13 -19.94 5.07
CA SER A 53 -0.55 -21.21 5.67
C SER A 53 -0.71 -22.38 4.67
N GLY A 54 -0.13 -22.28 3.46
CA GLY A 54 -0.23 -23.36 2.46
C GLY A 54 -1.59 -23.52 1.78
N ASN A 55 -2.53 -22.60 2.02
CA ASN A 55 -3.83 -22.57 1.34
C ASN A 55 -3.70 -21.95 -0.06
N THR A 56 -4.62 -22.33 -0.96
CA THR A 56 -4.70 -21.82 -2.34
C THR A 56 -5.37 -20.43 -2.43
N TYR A 57 -5.33 -19.64 -1.35
CA TYR A 57 -5.91 -18.30 -1.33
C TYR A 57 -5.15 -17.33 -2.25
N SER A 58 -5.91 -16.53 -2.98
CA SER A 58 -5.37 -15.55 -3.91
C SER A 58 -4.57 -14.45 -3.21
N HIS A 59 -3.67 -13.81 -3.95
CA HIS A 59 -2.99 -12.59 -3.51
C HIS A 59 -3.92 -11.40 -3.69
N VAL A 60 -4.37 -10.78 -2.60
CA VAL A 60 -5.29 -9.63 -2.63
C VAL A 60 -4.50 -8.34 -2.70
N LEU A 61 -4.72 -7.54 -3.75
CA LEU A 61 -4.15 -6.21 -3.95
C LEU A 61 -5.29 -5.18 -3.91
N THR A 62 -5.26 -4.31 -2.92
CA THR A 62 -6.25 -3.24 -2.74
C THR A 62 -5.53 -1.91 -2.55
N ASP A 63 -6.02 -0.84 -3.14
CA ASP A 63 -5.46 0.50 -2.97
C ASP A 63 -6.54 1.57 -2.74
N SER A 64 -6.11 2.66 -2.11
CA SER A 64 -6.99 3.78 -1.74
C SER A 64 -7.41 4.65 -2.94
N THR A 65 -6.77 4.50 -4.11
CA THR A 65 -7.18 5.18 -5.36
C THR A 65 -8.42 4.53 -5.97
N ARG A 66 -8.52 3.19 -5.93
CA ARG A 66 -9.68 2.45 -6.43
C ARG A 66 -10.75 2.23 -5.35
N GLY A 67 -10.35 2.33 -4.08
CA GLY A 67 -11.20 2.10 -2.92
C GLY A 67 -11.23 0.63 -2.46
N THR A 68 -11.77 0.42 -1.26
CA THR A 68 -11.76 -0.87 -0.57
C THR A 68 -12.56 -1.97 -1.27
N ASN A 69 -13.57 -1.60 -2.07
CA ASN A 69 -14.41 -2.55 -2.81
C ASN A 69 -13.83 -2.99 -4.16
N SER A 70 -12.64 -2.54 -4.53
CA SER A 70 -12.02 -2.85 -5.82
C SER A 70 -10.67 -3.50 -5.60
N GLN A 71 -10.59 -4.81 -5.74
CA GLN A 71 -9.35 -5.56 -5.64
C GLN A 71 -8.99 -6.26 -6.95
N ILE A 72 -7.71 -6.43 -7.15
CA ILE A 72 -7.14 -7.31 -8.15
C ILE A 72 -6.33 -8.40 -7.45
N TYR A 73 -6.10 -9.49 -8.17
CA TYR A 73 -5.31 -10.63 -7.69
C TYR A 73 -4.09 -10.80 -8.58
N SER A 74 -2.88 -10.72 -8.02
CA SER A 74 -1.65 -10.83 -8.83
C SER A 74 -1.43 -12.23 -9.45
N ASN A 75 -2.19 -13.21 -9.01
CA ASN A 75 -2.17 -14.59 -9.51
C ASN A 75 -3.37 -14.91 -10.42
N ASP A 76 -4.12 -13.91 -10.87
CA ASP A 76 -5.28 -14.05 -11.74
C ASP A 76 -5.23 -12.99 -12.86
N SER A 77 -5.62 -13.37 -14.08
CA SER A 77 -5.73 -12.48 -15.24
C SER A 77 -7.11 -11.82 -15.37
N GLY A 78 -8.03 -12.09 -14.44
CA GLY A 78 -9.37 -11.53 -14.42
C GLY A 78 -9.41 -10.03 -14.15
N ALA A 79 -10.53 -9.40 -14.46
CA ALA A 79 -10.78 -8.01 -14.13
C ALA A 79 -10.84 -7.80 -12.60
N ALA A 80 -10.72 -6.53 -12.18
CA ALA A 80 -10.93 -6.18 -10.77
C ALA A 80 -12.29 -6.67 -10.27
N THR A 81 -12.29 -7.27 -9.09
CA THR A 81 -13.50 -7.80 -8.45
C THR A 81 -13.97 -6.87 -7.35
N SER A 82 -15.29 -6.87 -7.09
CA SER A 82 -15.88 -6.15 -5.97
C SER A 82 -16.10 -7.10 -4.80
N ASN A 83 -15.46 -6.84 -3.67
CA ASN A 83 -15.67 -7.62 -2.46
C ASN A 83 -15.44 -6.77 -1.20
N ALA A 84 -16.52 -6.44 -0.51
CA ALA A 84 -16.50 -5.61 0.69
C ALA A 84 -15.88 -6.30 1.93
N ASN A 85 -15.51 -7.58 1.85
CA ASN A 85 -15.01 -8.37 2.98
C ASN A 85 -13.50 -8.70 2.91
N ASN A 86 -12.78 -8.15 1.94
CA ASN A 86 -11.31 -8.19 1.94
C ASN A 86 -10.76 -7.04 2.81
N VAL A 87 -10.08 -6.05 2.24
CA VAL A 87 -9.74 -4.82 2.95
C VAL A 87 -11.00 -3.96 3.06
N THR A 88 -11.38 -3.59 4.28
CA THR A 88 -12.62 -2.85 4.57
C THR A 88 -12.37 -1.37 4.85
N SER A 89 -11.17 -1.01 5.30
CA SER A 89 -10.74 0.38 5.50
C SER A 89 -9.22 0.52 5.44
N PHE A 90 -8.78 1.73 5.10
CA PHE A 90 -7.41 2.20 5.27
C PHE A 90 -7.40 3.10 6.50
N ASP A 91 -6.74 2.66 7.57
CA ASP A 91 -6.78 3.30 8.89
C ASP A 91 -5.51 4.11 9.13
N SER A 92 -5.54 5.07 10.04
CA SER A 92 -4.40 5.98 10.30
C SER A 92 -3.10 5.29 10.72
N ASP A 93 -3.19 4.07 11.25
CA ASP A 93 -2.06 3.25 11.70
C ASP A 93 -2.10 1.83 11.11
N GLY A 94 -2.77 1.64 9.98
CA GLY A 94 -2.92 0.32 9.36
C GLY A 94 -4.13 0.17 8.46
N PHE A 95 -4.76 -0.99 8.51
CA PHE A 95 -5.95 -1.31 7.72
C PHE A 95 -6.83 -2.31 8.44
N SER A 96 -8.09 -2.39 8.04
CA SER A 96 -9.02 -3.40 8.54
C SER A 96 -9.41 -4.39 7.43
N VAL A 97 -9.66 -5.63 7.81
CA VAL A 97 -10.14 -6.72 6.94
C VAL A 97 -11.47 -7.26 7.42
N GLY A 98 -12.27 -7.77 6.50
CA GLY A 98 -13.51 -8.46 6.79
C GLY A 98 -13.33 -9.99 6.88
N SER A 99 -14.36 -10.74 6.52
CA SER A 99 -14.42 -12.20 6.68
C SER A 99 -13.95 -13.00 5.45
N ASN A 100 -13.39 -12.34 4.41
CA ASN A 100 -13.00 -13.05 3.19
C ASN A 100 -11.77 -13.93 3.44
N THR A 101 -11.83 -15.18 2.98
CA THR A 101 -10.77 -16.18 3.21
C THR A 101 -9.47 -15.86 2.49
N ASN A 102 -9.48 -15.09 1.41
CA ASN A 102 -8.25 -14.65 0.74
C ASN A 102 -7.39 -13.72 1.62
N SER A 103 -8.02 -12.99 2.54
CA SER A 103 -7.36 -12.00 3.41
C SER A 103 -7.49 -12.27 4.90
N ASN A 104 -8.43 -13.12 5.37
CA ASN A 104 -8.70 -13.25 6.80
C ASN A 104 -9.44 -14.56 7.19
N ALA A 105 -9.11 -15.71 6.57
CA ALA A 105 -9.64 -17.00 7.03
C ALA A 105 -9.25 -17.29 8.48
N SER A 106 -10.15 -17.86 9.25
CA SER A 106 -9.91 -18.24 10.64
C SER A 106 -8.70 -19.17 10.79
N ALA A 107 -7.81 -18.86 11.71
CA ALA A 107 -6.58 -19.58 12.02
C ALA A 107 -5.54 -19.68 10.88
N ALA A 108 -5.75 -19.04 9.74
CA ALA A 108 -4.76 -18.96 8.69
C ALA A 108 -3.77 -17.81 8.95
N ASN A 109 -2.49 -18.01 8.60
CA ASN A 109 -1.47 -16.98 8.72
C ASN A 109 -1.34 -16.18 7.41
N TYR A 110 -1.14 -14.88 7.54
CA TYR A 110 -1.01 -13.93 6.44
C TYR A 110 0.20 -13.05 6.61
N LEU A 111 0.72 -12.57 5.50
CA LEU A 111 1.68 -11.47 5.43
C LEU A 111 1.07 -10.35 4.59
N ALA A 112 1.07 -9.14 5.13
CA ALA A 112 0.69 -7.94 4.43
C ALA A 112 1.92 -7.10 4.09
N TYR A 113 2.02 -6.65 2.84
CA TYR A 113 2.97 -5.66 2.36
C TYR A 113 2.19 -4.36 2.13
N CYS A 114 2.64 -3.28 2.76
CA CYS A 114 1.90 -2.03 2.78
C CYS A 114 2.79 -0.85 2.41
N TRP A 115 2.31 -0.03 1.48
CA TRP A 115 2.98 1.21 1.03
C TRP A 115 2.11 2.42 1.31
N LYS A 116 2.76 3.52 1.67
CA LYS A 116 2.15 4.83 1.82
C LYS A 116 2.34 5.64 0.55
N ALA A 117 1.23 6.10 -0.02
CA ALA A 117 1.22 7.12 -1.06
C ALA A 117 0.78 8.47 -0.48
N ASN A 118 -0.39 8.99 -0.82
CA ASN A 118 -0.86 10.33 -0.44
C ASN A 118 -2.20 10.33 0.30
N GLY A 119 -2.48 9.30 1.11
CA GLY A 119 -3.67 9.21 1.97
C GLY A 119 -4.99 9.20 1.19
N GLY A 120 -5.04 8.59 0.01
CA GLY A 120 -6.20 8.56 -0.87
C GLY A 120 -6.37 9.81 -1.74
N THR A 121 -5.56 10.86 -1.55
CA THR A 121 -5.65 12.10 -2.35
C THR A 121 -4.99 11.92 -3.71
N THR A 122 -5.76 12.08 -4.77
CA THR A 122 -5.33 11.92 -6.16
C THR A 122 -5.23 13.24 -6.90
N SER A 123 -4.44 13.26 -7.97
CA SER A 123 -4.35 14.36 -8.93
C SER A 123 -4.41 13.83 -10.37
N SER A 124 -4.83 14.68 -11.30
CA SER A 124 -4.68 14.40 -12.74
C SER A 124 -3.24 14.60 -13.15
N ASN A 125 -2.71 13.72 -13.97
CA ASN A 125 -1.37 13.82 -14.53
C ASN A 125 -1.45 13.69 -16.08
N SER A 126 -0.87 14.68 -16.77
CA SER A 126 -0.83 14.78 -18.22
C SER A 126 0.61 14.75 -18.80
N ASP A 127 1.57 14.24 -18.04
CA ASP A 127 2.98 14.12 -18.50
C ASP A 127 3.16 13.05 -19.57
N GLY A 128 2.21 12.11 -19.69
CA GLY A 128 2.14 11.13 -20.77
C GLY A 128 1.13 11.51 -21.85
N SER A 129 1.05 10.72 -22.91
CA SER A 129 0.03 10.87 -23.97
C SER A 129 -1.38 10.51 -23.46
N ILE A 130 -1.48 9.66 -22.43
CA ILE A 130 -2.72 9.37 -21.69
C ILE A 130 -2.74 10.19 -20.41
N THR A 131 -3.81 10.93 -20.19
CA THR A 131 -4.08 11.52 -18.87
C THR A 131 -4.40 10.44 -17.85
N SER A 132 -3.63 10.38 -16.78
CA SER A 132 -3.81 9.43 -15.69
C SER A 132 -4.30 10.10 -14.41
N THR A 133 -4.85 9.29 -13.51
CA THR A 133 -5.11 9.67 -12.12
C THR A 133 -4.00 9.12 -11.25
N VAL A 134 -3.29 9.96 -10.55
CA VAL A 134 -2.09 9.60 -9.80
C VAL A 134 -2.27 9.91 -8.31
N GLN A 135 -1.83 8.98 -7.48
CA GLN A 135 -1.61 9.19 -6.06
C GLN A 135 -0.13 8.95 -5.78
N ALA A 136 0.68 10.03 -5.71
CA ALA A 136 2.13 9.94 -5.62
C ALA A 136 2.67 10.42 -4.26
N ASN A 137 3.67 9.69 -3.77
CA ASN A 137 4.53 10.09 -2.67
C ASN A 137 5.97 10.15 -3.19
N THR A 138 6.41 11.32 -3.59
CA THR A 138 7.76 11.50 -4.17
C THR A 138 8.89 11.27 -3.15
N ALA A 139 8.62 11.48 -1.85
CA ALA A 139 9.58 11.19 -0.80
C ALA A 139 9.74 9.67 -0.54
N ALA A 140 8.68 8.89 -0.77
CA ALA A 140 8.69 7.43 -0.69
C ALA A 140 9.18 6.78 -1.99
N GLY A 141 9.18 7.51 -3.12
CA GLY A 141 9.41 6.93 -4.44
C GLY A 141 8.30 5.96 -4.88
N PHE A 142 7.08 6.16 -4.40
CA PHE A 142 5.94 5.26 -4.65
C PHE A 142 4.72 6.03 -5.18
N SER A 143 4.08 5.50 -6.23
CA SER A 143 2.83 6.05 -6.75
C SER A 143 1.86 4.94 -7.18
N ILE A 144 0.58 5.25 -7.06
CA ILE A 144 -0.52 4.45 -7.59
C ILE A 144 -1.08 5.21 -8.79
N VAL A 145 -1.10 4.54 -9.95
CA VAL A 145 -1.48 5.18 -11.22
C VAL A 145 -2.65 4.44 -11.84
N LYS A 146 -3.72 5.16 -12.14
CA LYS A 146 -4.92 4.64 -12.79
C LYS A 146 -5.12 5.37 -14.12
N TRP A 147 -5.37 4.62 -15.20
CA TRP A 147 -5.62 5.17 -16.53
C TRP A 147 -6.64 4.34 -17.30
N ILE A 148 -7.09 4.85 -18.42
CA ILE A 148 -7.91 4.13 -19.40
C ILE A 148 -7.03 3.85 -20.61
N GLY A 149 -6.85 2.56 -20.95
CA GLY A 149 -6.08 2.14 -22.10
C GLY A 149 -6.74 2.50 -23.43
N THR A 150 -5.95 2.83 -24.42
CA THR A 150 -6.39 3.28 -25.76
C THR A 150 -6.18 2.23 -26.85
N GLN A 151 -5.56 1.08 -26.52
CA GLN A 151 -5.20 -0.02 -27.43
C GLN A 151 -4.14 0.35 -28.48
N VAL A 152 -3.41 1.44 -28.28
CA VAL A 152 -2.25 1.85 -29.07
C VAL A 152 -1.03 2.06 -28.15
N ASN A 153 0.13 2.31 -28.75
CA ASN A 153 1.34 2.60 -27.96
C ASN A 153 1.23 4.00 -27.37
N ASP A 154 1.17 4.07 -26.05
CA ASP A 154 1.01 5.31 -25.30
C ASP A 154 1.99 5.39 -24.11
N SER A 155 2.15 6.58 -23.58
CA SER A 155 2.89 6.86 -22.37
C SER A 155 1.98 7.37 -21.26
N ILE A 156 2.35 7.08 -20.01
CA ILE A 156 1.56 7.40 -18.81
C ILE A 156 2.47 8.12 -17.82
N GLY A 157 2.03 9.28 -17.36
CA GLY A 157 2.70 9.99 -16.27
C GLY A 157 2.47 9.28 -14.93
N HIS A 158 3.53 9.10 -14.15
CA HIS A 158 3.48 8.38 -12.87
C HIS A 158 3.62 9.30 -11.64
N GLY A 159 3.90 10.59 -11.83
CA GLY A 159 3.98 11.59 -10.77
C GLY A 159 5.17 11.47 -9.82
N LEU A 160 6.17 10.63 -10.13
CA LEU A 160 7.42 10.55 -9.38
C LEU A 160 8.52 11.42 -10.03
N ASN A 161 9.56 11.78 -9.25
CA ASN A 161 10.67 12.62 -9.73
C ASN A 161 11.72 11.85 -10.54
N SER A 162 11.66 10.51 -10.55
CA SER A 162 12.58 9.63 -11.29
C SER A 162 11.80 8.46 -11.89
N ALA A 163 12.36 7.81 -12.92
CA ALA A 163 11.77 6.63 -13.51
C ALA A 163 11.57 5.51 -12.46
N PRO A 164 10.43 4.80 -12.47
CA PRO A 164 10.22 3.70 -11.56
C PRO A 164 11.13 2.52 -11.92
N GLU A 165 11.65 1.83 -10.91
CA GLU A 165 12.46 0.61 -11.06
C GLU A 165 11.60 -0.66 -10.92
N LEU A 166 10.40 -0.55 -10.34
CA LEU A 166 9.45 -1.65 -10.17
C LEU A 166 8.04 -1.21 -10.56
N LEU A 167 7.38 -2.04 -11.33
CA LEU A 167 5.95 -1.94 -11.65
C LEU A 167 5.24 -3.21 -11.15
N ILE A 168 4.09 -3.02 -10.49
CA ILE A 168 3.24 -4.10 -9.94
C ILE A 168 1.87 -4.07 -10.63
#